data_f3a0fc82bab9aef90dcd20e87e3fca9e
#
_entry.id   f3a0fc82bab9aef90dcd20e87e3fca9e
#
_cell.length_a   1.000
_cell.length_b   1.000
_cell.length_c   1.000
_cell.angle_alpha   90.00
_cell.angle_beta   90.00
_cell.angle_gamma   90.00
#
_symmetry.space_group_name_H-M   'P 1'
#
loop_
_entity.id
_entity.type
_entity.pdbx_description
1 polymer ?
#
loop_
_entity_poly.entity_id
_entity_poly.type
_entity_poly.pdbx_seq_one_letter_code
_entity_poly.pdbx_strand_id
1 'polypeptide(L)'
;MNRRQFIIGTLAISAFSKNALASSDTLIVYRTESCGCCGEWVKRMNSHGLKSNVKFVSDETLISIKSQIGIPIELSSCHSATIGKYFIEGHVPATDILKLLIVKPKARGLCVPGMPIGSPGMEMGKNKEYFETLLVFENGETQVFNRHV
;
A
#
# COMPACT_ATOMS: atom_id res chain seq x y z
N MET A 1 -31.47 34.10 -56.72
CA MET A 1 -31.15 34.53 -55.36
C MET A 1 -30.89 33.30 -54.48
N ASN A 2 -29.62 32.89 -54.34
CA ASN A 2 -29.27 31.64 -53.66
C ASN A 2 -28.77 31.95 -52.25
N ARG A 3 -29.49 31.53 -51.24
CA ARG A 3 -29.09 31.62 -49.83
C ARG A 3 -28.22 30.42 -49.49
N ARG A 4 -26.91 30.59 -49.41
CA ARG A 4 -25.97 29.62 -48.87
C ARG A 4 -26.06 29.68 -47.32
N GLN A 5 -26.59 28.64 -46.72
CA GLN A 5 -26.51 28.49 -45.27
C GLN A 5 -25.17 27.86 -44.91
N PHE A 6 -24.35 28.65 -44.17
CA PHE A 6 -23.14 28.19 -43.55
C PHE A 6 -23.48 27.42 -42.28
N ILE A 7 -23.27 26.12 -42.28
CA ILE A 7 -23.36 25.30 -41.05
C ILE A 7 -22.00 25.40 -40.37
N ILE A 8 -21.95 26.15 -39.27
CA ILE A 8 -20.80 26.18 -38.36
C ILE A 8 -20.91 24.98 -37.46
N GLY A 9 -20.11 23.94 -37.78
CA GLY A 9 -19.97 22.79 -36.90
C GLY A 9 -19.16 23.14 -35.68
N THR A 10 -19.81 23.23 -34.52
CA THR A 10 -19.13 23.33 -33.22
C THR A 10 -18.51 22.01 -32.87
N LEU A 11 -17.18 21.93 -32.95
CA LEU A 11 -16.39 20.82 -32.44
C LEU A 11 -16.43 20.86 -30.92
N ALA A 12 -17.24 20.02 -30.30
CA ALA A 12 -17.24 19.81 -28.86
C ALA A 12 -15.96 19.04 -28.49
N ILE A 13 -14.96 19.75 -27.98
CA ILE A 13 -13.78 19.15 -27.37
C ILE A 13 -14.23 18.58 -26.03
N SER A 14 -14.49 17.26 -26.00
CA SER A 14 -14.71 16.55 -24.76
C SER A 14 -13.41 16.54 -23.97
N ALA A 15 -13.32 17.43 -22.97
CA ALA A 15 -12.27 17.40 -21.98
C ALA A 15 -12.39 16.09 -21.18
N PHE A 16 -11.56 15.11 -21.51
CA PHE A 16 -11.36 13.94 -20.65
C PHE A 16 -10.76 14.44 -19.33
N SER A 17 -11.63 14.70 -18.35
CA SER A 17 -11.21 14.87 -16.97
C SER A 17 -10.50 13.60 -16.54
N LYS A 18 -9.17 13.65 -16.46
CA LYS A 18 -8.38 12.67 -15.72
C LYS A 18 -8.77 12.82 -14.26
N ASN A 19 -9.81 12.11 -13.83
CA ASN A 19 -10.04 11.86 -12.42
C ASN A 19 -8.83 11.03 -11.95
N ALA A 20 -7.79 11.71 -11.51
CA ALA A 20 -6.80 11.12 -10.64
C ALA A 20 -7.59 10.63 -9.41
N LEU A 21 -7.76 9.32 -9.30
CA LEU A 21 -8.21 8.67 -8.08
C LEU A 21 -7.17 8.99 -7.00
N ALA A 22 -7.29 10.17 -6.40
CA ALA A 22 -6.68 10.43 -5.11
C ALA A 22 -7.40 9.48 -4.15
N SER A 23 -6.79 8.34 -3.85
CA SER A 23 -7.25 7.49 -2.76
C SER A 23 -7.27 8.39 -1.53
N SER A 24 -8.47 8.72 -1.03
CA SER A 24 -8.66 9.51 0.19
C SER A 24 -8.27 8.70 1.43
N ASP A 25 -7.91 7.44 1.25
CA ASP A 25 -7.59 6.54 2.31
C ASP A 25 -6.21 6.85 2.88
N THR A 26 -6.18 7.18 4.16
CA THR A 26 -4.94 7.39 4.91
C THR A 26 -4.44 6.05 5.45
N LEU A 27 -3.15 5.81 5.31
CA LEU A 27 -2.47 4.66 5.87
C LEU A 27 -2.31 4.85 7.38
N ILE A 28 -3.01 4.10 8.19
CA ILE A 28 -2.88 4.12 9.65
C ILE A 28 -1.80 3.11 10.03
N VAL A 29 -0.67 3.58 10.57
CA VAL A 29 0.51 2.76 10.84
C VAL A 29 0.69 2.57 12.34
N TYR A 30 0.74 1.33 12.81
CA TYR A 30 1.02 0.95 14.19
C TYR A 30 2.45 0.43 14.29
N ARG A 31 3.27 1.09 15.08
CA ARG A 31 4.69 0.73 15.26
C ARG A 31 5.18 1.12 16.66
N THR A 32 6.26 0.48 17.09
CA THR A 32 6.97 0.94 18.29
C THR A 32 7.84 2.16 17.98
N GLU A 33 8.10 2.99 18.97
CA GLU A 33 8.93 4.19 18.81
C GLU A 33 10.36 3.86 18.43
N SER A 34 10.91 2.79 19.00
CA SER A 34 12.28 2.31 18.78
C SER A 34 12.53 1.68 17.40
N CYS A 35 11.49 1.36 16.62
CA CYS A 35 11.63 0.71 15.33
C CYS A 35 12.08 1.71 14.24
N GLY A 36 13.39 1.81 14.01
CA GLY A 36 13.97 2.73 13.02
C GLY A 36 13.55 2.40 11.59
N CYS A 37 13.64 1.14 11.17
CA CYS A 37 13.25 0.70 9.82
C CYS A 37 11.77 0.94 9.51
N CYS A 38 10.89 0.85 10.53
CA CYS A 38 9.48 1.21 10.39
C CYS A 38 9.30 2.69 10.05
N GLY A 39 10.11 3.57 10.67
CA GLY A 39 10.10 5.01 10.36
C GLY A 39 10.57 5.30 8.95
N GLU A 40 11.60 4.61 8.47
CA GLU A 40 12.07 4.73 7.09
C GLU A 40 11.01 4.22 6.10
N TRP A 41 10.30 3.12 6.42
CA TRP A 41 9.19 2.65 5.60
C TRP A 41 8.09 3.72 5.46
N VAL A 42 7.69 4.36 6.56
CA VAL A 42 6.70 5.46 6.54
C VAL A 42 7.15 6.60 5.62
N LYS A 43 8.42 7.00 5.67
CA LYS A 43 8.97 8.02 4.77
C LYS A 43 8.83 7.60 3.30
N ARG A 44 9.11 6.32 2.98
CA ARG A 44 8.93 5.78 1.62
C ARG A 44 7.46 5.83 1.18
N MET A 45 6.52 5.46 2.06
CA MET A 45 5.08 5.55 1.75
C MET A 45 4.68 6.98 1.42
N ASN A 46 5.06 7.94 2.26
CA ASN A 46 4.74 9.35 2.05
C ASN A 46 5.37 9.91 0.76
N SER A 47 6.60 9.51 0.41
CA SER A 47 7.26 9.95 -0.84
C SER A 47 6.57 9.43 -2.10
N HIS A 48 5.79 8.35 -2.00
CA HIS A 48 4.97 7.81 -3.08
C HIS A 48 3.49 8.27 -3.04
N GLY A 49 3.19 9.27 -2.22
CA GLY A 49 1.85 9.86 -2.14
C GLY A 49 0.86 9.11 -1.24
N LEU A 50 1.30 8.07 -0.53
CA LEU A 50 0.51 7.38 0.48
C LEU A 50 0.61 8.14 1.81
N LYS A 51 -0.37 8.97 2.12
CA LYS A 51 -0.42 9.71 3.39
C LYS A 51 -0.48 8.75 4.56
N SER A 52 0.40 8.93 5.55
CA SER A 52 0.49 8.07 6.72
C SER A 52 0.14 8.81 8.00
N ASN A 53 -0.64 8.16 8.87
CA ASN A 53 -0.91 8.57 10.24
C ASN A 53 -0.29 7.51 11.17
N VAL A 54 0.78 7.88 11.88
CA VAL A 54 1.54 6.95 12.72
C VAL A 54 0.97 6.94 14.14
N LYS A 55 0.75 5.75 14.66
CA LYS A 55 0.36 5.45 16.04
C LYS A 55 1.50 4.71 16.72
N PHE A 56 2.17 5.36 17.66
CA PHE A 56 3.18 4.71 18.50
C PHE A 56 2.48 3.88 19.58
N VAL A 57 2.87 2.61 19.67
CA VAL A 57 2.28 1.63 20.59
C VAL A 57 3.38 0.79 21.24
N SER A 58 3.09 0.13 22.36
CA SER A 58 4.01 -0.86 22.94
C SER A 58 4.00 -2.16 22.12
N ASP A 59 5.00 -3.02 22.36
CA ASP A 59 5.10 -4.32 21.69
C ASP A 59 3.87 -5.19 21.97
N GLU A 60 3.39 -5.22 23.23
CA GLU A 60 2.20 -5.98 23.62
C GLU A 60 0.94 -5.45 22.91
N THR A 61 0.82 -4.14 22.82
CA THR A 61 -0.30 -3.50 22.11
C THR A 61 -0.23 -3.80 20.61
N LEU A 62 0.96 -3.79 20.01
CA LEU A 62 1.16 -4.12 18.59
C LEU A 62 0.76 -5.57 18.30
N ILE A 63 1.15 -6.52 19.16
CA ILE A 63 0.73 -7.93 19.07
C ILE A 63 -0.80 -8.06 19.14
N SER A 64 -1.43 -7.34 20.07
CA SER A 64 -2.89 -7.33 20.19
C SER A 64 -3.57 -6.78 18.94
N ILE A 65 -3.06 -5.68 18.37
CA ILE A 65 -3.57 -5.08 17.13
C ILE A 65 -3.46 -6.06 15.97
N LYS A 66 -2.29 -6.72 15.80
CA LYS A 66 -2.08 -7.74 14.74
C LYS A 66 -3.14 -8.83 14.81
N SER A 67 -3.40 -9.34 16.02
CA SER A 67 -4.46 -10.34 16.26
C SER A 67 -5.85 -9.82 15.90
N GLN A 68 -6.19 -8.59 16.31
CA GLN A 68 -7.51 -7.99 16.06
C GLN A 68 -7.76 -7.75 14.58
N ILE A 69 -6.79 -7.27 13.83
CA ILE A 69 -6.89 -7.08 12.38
C ILE A 69 -6.67 -8.37 11.58
N GLY A 70 -6.34 -9.46 12.29
CA GLY A 70 -6.29 -10.82 11.77
C GLY A 70 -5.09 -11.11 10.89
N ILE A 71 -3.93 -10.60 11.26
CA ILE A 71 -2.66 -10.96 10.66
C ILE A 71 -2.24 -12.32 11.19
N PRO A 72 -2.00 -13.34 10.32
CA PRO A 72 -1.45 -14.63 10.74
C PRO A 72 -0.07 -14.41 11.40
N ILE A 73 0.17 -15.09 12.52
CA ILE A 73 1.39 -14.87 13.31
C ILE A 73 2.67 -15.22 12.52
N GLU A 74 2.59 -16.23 11.67
CA GLU A 74 3.68 -16.66 10.79
C GLU A 74 4.03 -15.65 9.69
N LEU A 75 3.13 -14.71 9.41
CA LEU A 75 3.32 -13.64 8.44
C LEU A 75 3.69 -12.31 9.09
N SER A 76 3.79 -12.28 10.43
CA SER A 76 4.04 -11.08 11.20
C SER A 76 5.42 -10.49 10.93
N SER A 77 5.49 -9.17 10.92
CA SER A 77 6.71 -8.36 10.77
C SER A 77 6.80 -7.30 11.87
N CYS A 78 7.65 -6.27 11.70
CA CYS A 78 7.93 -5.29 12.77
C CYS A 78 6.87 -4.20 12.93
N HIS A 79 6.02 -3.97 11.94
CA HIS A 79 4.91 -3.00 12.03
C HIS A 79 3.71 -3.48 11.22
N SER A 80 2.57 -2.91 11.55
CA SER A 80 1.30 -3.17 10.86
C SER A 80 0.65 -1.86 10.45
N ALA A 81 -0.08 -1.88 9.35
CA ALA A 81 -0.88 -0.74 8.94
C ALA A 81 -2.24 -1.19 8.41
N THR A 82 -3.17 -0.24 8.32
CA THR A 82 -4.46 -0.43 7.65
C THR A 82 -4.69 0.68 6.64
N ILE A 83 -5.30 0.34 5.51
CA ILE A 83 -5.73 1.30 4.50
C ILE A 83 -7.05 0.81 3.88
N GLY A 84 -8.11 1.63 4.00
CA GLY A 84 -9.45 1.19 3.65
C GLY A 84 -9.82 -0.10 4.41
N LYS A 85 -10.17 -1.16 3.70
CA LYS A 85 -10.50 -2.48 4.28
C LYS A 85 -9.30 -3.42 4.43
N TYR A 86 -8.12 -3.02 3.96
CA TYR A 86 -6.95 -3.90 3.87
C TYR A 86 -5.99 -3.66 5.04
N PHE A 87 -5.36 -4.72 5.52
CA PHE A 87 -4.15 -4.59 6.31
C PHE A 87 -2.90 -4.60 5.41
N ILE A 88 -1.85 -3.99 5.90
CA ILE A 88 -0.51 -4.01 5.33
C ILE A 88 0.45 -4.41 6.44
N GLU A 89 1.13 -5.53 6.27
CA GLU A 89 2.04 -6.06 7.28
C GLU A 89 3.49 -6.03 6.79
N GLY A 90 4.35 -5.37 7.55
CA GLY A 90 5.78 -5.28 7.25
C GLY A 90 6.13 -4.36 6.08
N HIS A 91 7.28 -4.62 5.48
CA HIS A 91 7.94 -3.73 4.52
C HIS A 91 7.40 -3.84 3.08
N VAL A 92 6.07 -3.81 2.94
CA VAL A 92 5.39 -3.86 1.63
C VAL A 92 5.72 -2.62 0.82
N PRO A 93 6.14 -2.77 -0.46
CA PRO A 93 6.40 -1.64 -1.34
C PRO A 93 5.16 -0.78 -1.63
N ALA A 94 5.35 0.54 -1.72
CA ALA A 94 4.26 1.48 -2.02
C ALA A 94 3.56 1.16 -3.34
N THR A 95 4.30 0.70 -4.35
CA THR A 95 3.75 0.29 -5.65
C THR A 95 2.75 -0.86 -5.53
N ASP A 96 3.00 -1.80 -4.60
CA ASP A 96 2.11 -2.92 -4.37
C ASP A 96 0.85 -2.48 -3.63
N ILE A 97 0.98 -1.57 -2.66
CA ILE A 97 -0.17 -0.99 -1.97
C ILE A 97 -1.05 -0.20 -2.96
N LEU A 98 -0.45 0.62 -3.81
CA LEU A 98 -1.19 1.36 -4.84
C LEU A 98 -1.90 0.41 -5.82
N LYS A 99 -1.23 -0.66 -6.24
CA LYS A 99 -1.82 -1.71 -7.09
C LYS A 99 -2.99 -2.40 -6.38
N LEU A 100 -2.86 -2.74 -5.09
CA LEU A 100 -3.94 -3.31 -4.27
C LEU A 100 -5.18 -2.41 -4.26
N LEU A 101 -4.99 -1.10 -4.08
CA LEU A 101 -6.08 -0.12 -4.04
C LEU A 101 -6.77 0.07 -5.39
N ILE A 102 -6.07 -0.18 -6.50
CA ILE A 102 -6.63 -0.14 -7.85
C ILE A 102 -7.40 -1.43 -8.16
N VAL A 103 -6.77 -2.60 -7.92
CA VAL A 103 -7.32 -3.92 -8.25
C VAL A 103 -8.48 -4.30 -7.34
N LYS A 104 -8.41 -3.89 -6.07
CA LYS A 104 -9.43 -4.14 -5.02
C LYS A 104 -9.85 -5.62 -4.91
N PRO A 105 -8.89 -6.55 -4.79
CA PRO A 105 -9.21 -7.97 -4.72
C PRO A 105 -10.05 -8.29 -3.46
N LYS A 106 -10.76 -9.41 -3.50
CA LYS A 106 -11.42 -9.97 -2.31
C LYS A 106 -10.39 -10.67 -1.43
N ALA A 107 -9.70 -9.90 -0.61
CA ALA A 107 -8.62 -10.34 0.26
C ALA A 107 -8.60 -9.49 1.53
N ARG A 108 -7.83 -9.92 2.54
CA ARG A 108 -7.65 -9.20 3.81
C ARG A 108 -6.56 -8.14 3.72
N GLY A 109 -5.48 -8.39 2.97
CA GLY A 109 -4.39 -7.44 2.85
C GLY A 109 -3.15 -7.99 2.17
N LEU A 110 -2.04 -7.27 2.34
CA LEU A 110 -0.71 -7.64 1.86
C LEU A 110 0.25 -7.83 3.02
N CYS A 111 1.21 -8.71 2.86
CA CYS A 111 2.33 -8.82 3.78
C CYS A 111 3.66 -9.08 3.07
N VAL A 112 4.74 -8.62 3.70
CA VAL A 112 6.12 -9.03 3.48
C VAL A 112 6.60 -9.60 4.81
N PRO A 113 6.63 -10.94 4.97
CA PRO A 113 7.08 -11.57 6.21
C PRO A 113 8.55 -11.23 6.52
N GLY A 114 8.86 -11.06 7.78
CA GLY A 114 10.22 -10.72 8.20
C GLY A 114 10.62 -9.29 7.82
N MET A 115 11.93 -9.11 7.58
CA MET A 115 12.54 -7.82 7.25
C MET A 115 13.63 -8.01 6.18
N PRO A 116 13.25 -8.35 4.92
CA PRO A 116 14.24 -8.63 3.88
C PRO A 116 15.10 -7.41 3.57
N ILE A 117 16.42 -7.60 3.45
CA ILE A 117 17.36 -6.54 3.09
C ILE A 117 17.03 -6.04 1.67
N GLY A 118 16.91 -4.73 1.53
CA GLY A 118 16.53 -4.07 0.27
C GLY A 118 15.03 -3.82 0.11
N SER A 119 14.18 -4.35 1.01
CA SER A 119 12.79 -3.93 1.07
C SER A 119 12.68 -2.47 1.55
N PRO A 120 11.57 -1.76 1.27
CA PRO A 120 11.43 -0.34 1.63
C PRO A 120 11.62 -0.10 3.13
N GLY A 121 12.59 0.73 3.50
CA GLY A 121 12.98 0.97 4.89
C GLY A 121 14.05 0.02 5.43
N MET A 122 14.42 -1.01 4.67
CA MET A 122 15.49 -1.97 4.96
C MET A 122 16.62 -1.91 3.93
N GLU A 123 16.79 -0.78 3.28
CA GLU A 123 17.88 -0.55 2.33
C GLU A 123 19.22 -0.40 3.07
N MET A 124 20.02 -1.46 3.08
CA MET A 124 21.33 -1.53 3.72
C MET A 124 22.44 -1.64 2.66
N GLY A 125 22.92 -0.51 2.18
CA GLY A 125 23.98 -0.44 1.16
C GLY A 125 23.51 -1.01 -0.19
N LYS A 126 24.37 -1.81 -0.85
CA LYS A 126 24.11 -2.38 -2.18
C LYS A 126 23.48 -3.78 -2.12
N ASN A 127 23.43 -4.39 -0.94
CA ASN A 127 22.91 -5.73 -0.78
C ASN A 127 21.38 -5.72 -0.85
N LYS A 128 20.84 -6.69 -1.58
CA LYS A 128 19.40 -6.92 -1.70
C LYS A 128 19.13 -8.41 -1.59
N GLU A 129 18.05 -8.75 -0.92
CA GLU A 129 17.51 -10.09 -0.86
C GLU A 129 16.29 -10.19 -1.78
N TYR A 130 16.08 -11.37 -2.33
CA TYR A 130 14.81 -11.68 -2.98
C TYR A 130 13.72 -11.77 -1.91
N PHE A 131 12.60 -11.13 -2.16
CA PHE A 131 11.41 -11.25 -1.31
C PHE A 131 10.13 -11.17 -2.13
N GLU A 132 9.05 -11.60 -1.53
CA GLU A 132 7.72 -11.58 -2.13
C GLU A 132 6.77 -10.76 -1.30
N THR A 133 5.91 -9.99 -1.98
CA THR A 133 4.70 -9.47 -1.39
C THR A 133 3.60 -10.52 -1.56
N LEU A 134 3.00 -10.93 -0.46
CA LEU A 134 1.93 -11.91 -0.43
C LEU A 134 0.57 -11.25 -0.26
N LEU A 135 -0.41 -11.68 -1.04
CA LEU A 135 -1.83 -11.39 -0.84
C LEU A 135 -2.40 -12.40 0.14
N VAL A 136 -3.06 -11.94 1.20
CA VAL A 136 -3.65 -12.79 2.24
C VAL A 136 -5.17 -12.80 2.07
N PHE A 137 -5.74 -13.98 1.92
CA PHE A 137 -7.19 -14.18 1.74
C PHE A 137 -7.93 -14.33 3.08
N GLU A 138 -9.26 -14.30 3.03
CA GLU A 138 -10.13 -14.42 4.21
C GLU A 138 -9.93 -15.74 4.99
N ASN A 139 -9.60 -16.81 4.30
CA ASN A 139 -9.33 -18.14 4.89
C ASN A 139 -7.90 -18.28 5.42
N GLY A 140 -7.07 -17.22 5.35
CA GLY A 140 -5.66 -17.22 5.78
C GLY A 140 -4.68 -17.77 4.74
N GLU A 141 -5.15 -18.29 3.60
CA GLU A 141 -4.28 -18.68 2.49
C GLU A 141 -3.57 -17.48 1.89
N THR A 142 -2.41 -17.73 1.30
CA THR A 142 -1.60 -16.68 0.66
C THR A 142 -1.35 -16.98 -0.82
N GLN A 143 -1.20 -15.91 -1.59
CA GLN A 143 -0.77 -15.96 -2.98
C GLN A 143 0.29 -14.90 -3.22
N VAL A 144 1.31 -15.22 -4.03
CA VAL A 144 2.30 -14.23 -4.44
C VAL A 144 1.60 -13.12 -5.23
N PHE A 145 1.67 -11.89 -4.69
CA PHE A 145 1.13 -10.69 -5.33
C PHE A 145 2.15 -10.02 -6.23
N ASN A 146 3.42 -9.99 -5.79
CA ASN A 146 4.54 -9.46 -6.54
C ASN A 146 5.87 -10.07 -6.05
N ARG A 147 6.90 -10.03 -6.91
CA ARG A 147 8.27 -10.50 -6.62
C ARG A 147 9.25 -9.35 -6.76
N HIS A 148 10.22 -9.28 -5.84
CA HIS A 148 11.20 -8.21 -5.75
C HIS A 148 12.62 -8.76 -5.65
N VAL A 149 13.60 -8.02 -6.26
CA VAL A 149 15.03 -8.34 -6.25
C VAL A 149 15.83 -7.12 -5.81
#